data_e07c2e9bd5e1738cd966a0bf544974fe
#
_entry.id   e07c2e9bd5e1738cd966a0bf544974fe
#
_cell.length_a   1.000
_cell.length_b   1.000
_cell.length_c   1.000
_cell.angle_alpha   90.00
_cell.angle_beta   90.00
_cell.angle_gamma   90.00
#
_symmetry.space_group_name_H-M   'P 1'
#
loop_
_entity.id
_entity.type
_entity.pdbx_description
1 polymer ?
#
loop_
_entity_poly.entity_id
_entity_poly.type
_entity_poly.pdbx_seq_one_letter_code
_entity_poly.pdbx_strand_id
1 'polypeptide(L)'
;DRGVCYCHHCGYKLYVPDDSEERERQQRKENYNRARKLPSHFRRPVFDPKRTTLSEKLEQYWTQERCLAQRLLADLRITEERVRLPESSKEENCLCFNYFEGGTLINTKYRSGRKHFMMVKGAELIPYNIDAVLDTPECIITEGEFDAAAFMTVGRKDVISVPAGAQSNLNWMDRFVESHF
;
A
#
# COMPACT_ATOMS: atom_id res chain seq x y z
N ASP A 1 23.68 -17.47 22.01
CA ASP A 1 22.45 -17.76 22.82
C ASP A 1 21.41 -16.71 22.46
N ARG A 2 20.38 -17.14 21.77
CA ARG A 2 19.25 -16.28 21.42
C ARG A 2 18.46 -16.00 22.69
N GLY A 3 18.34 -14.74 23.08
CA GLY A 3 17.54 -14.33 24.23
C GLY A 3 16.06 -14.65 23.99
N VAL A 4 15.56 -15.67 24.66
CA VAL A 4 14.13 -16.01 24.66
C VAL A 4 13.56 -15.71 26.02
N CYS A 5 12.63 -14.76 26.09
CA CYS A 5 11.83 -14.54 27.29
C CYS A 5 10.60 -15.46 27.22
N TYR A 6 10.45 -16.33 28.24
CA TYR A 6 9.34 -17.27 28.33
C TYR A 6 8.48 -16.94 29.56
N CYS A 7 7.19 -16.73 29.35
CA CYS A 7 6.25 -16.56 30.44
C CYS A 7 5.76 -17.94 30.93
N HIS A 8 6.17 -18.34 32.12
CA HIS A 8 5.76 -19.62 32.71
C HIS A 8 4.28 -19.70 33.08
N HIS A 9 3.57 -18.55 33.14
CA HIS A 9 2.17 -18.51 33.50
C HIS A 9 1.24 -18.74 32.29
N CYS A 10 1.52 -18.06 31.15
CA CYS A 10 0.66 -18.11 29.95
C CYS A 10 1.29 -18.79 28.75
N GLY A 11 2.53 -19.30 28.86
CA GLY A 11 3.25 -19.94 27.77
C GLY A 11 3.78 -19.01 26.67
N TYR A 12 3.60 -17.69 26.84
CA TYR A 12 4.04 -16.70 25.84
C TYR A 12 5.55 -16.71 25.70
N LYS A 13 6.04 -16.73 24.46
CA LYS A 13 7.45 -16.64 24.12
C LYS A 13 7.74 -15.36 23.36
N LEU A 14 8.64 -14.55 23.90
CA LEU A 14 9.19 -13.38 23.23
C LEU A 14 10.62 -13.68 22.81
N TYR A 15 10.89 -13.56 21.52
CA TYR A 15 12.25 -13.62 21.00
C TYR A 15 12.83 -12.21 21.01
N VAL A 16 13.93 -12.01 21.70
CA VAL A 16 14.68 -10.76 21.64
C VAL A 16 15.55 -10.83 20.38
N PRO A 17 15.38 -9.94 19.39
CA PRO A 17 16.25 -9.89 18.23
C PRO A 17 17.68 -9.66 18.69
N ASP A 18 18.63 -10.44 18.18
CA ASP A 18 20.03 -10.15 18.40
C ASP A 18 20.52 -9.05 17.43
N ASP A 19 21.69 -8.49 17.72
CA ASP A 19 22.30 -7.43 16.87
C ASP A 19 22.55 -7.91 15.41
N SER A 20 22.55 -9.21 15.16
CA SER A 20 22.72 -9.77 13.82
C SER A 20 21.47 -9.60 12.98
N GLU A 21 20.27 -9.79 13.54
CA GLU A 21 19.00 -9.59 12.84
C GLU A 21 18.79 -8.10 12.49
N GLU A 22 19.21 -7.21 13.38
CA GLU A 22 19.13 -5.77 13.12
C GLU A 22 20.12 -5.32 12.04
N ARG A 23 21.33 -5.87 12.03
CA ARG A 23 22.33 -5.66 10.97
C ARG A 23 21.88 -6.21 9.63
N GLU A 24 21.27 -7.41 9.60
CA GLU A 24 20.69 -7.96 8.38
C GLU A 24 19.56 -7.11 7.84
N ARG A 25 18.67 -6.58 8.71
CA ARG A 25 17.64 -5.62 8.32
C ARG A 25 18.23 -4.34 7.71
N GLN A 26 19.24 -3.79 8.37
CA GLN A 26 19.94 -2.61 7.88
C GLN A 26 20.58 -2.89 6.52
N GLN A 27 21.21 -4.04 6.34
CA GLN A 27 21.82 -4.47 5.09
C GLN A 27 20.77 -4.67 3.98
N ARG A 28 19.61 -5.26 4.29
CA ARG A 28 18.48 -5.38 3.35
C ARG A 28 18.00 -4.02 2.89
N LYS A 29 17.82 -3.05 3.80
CA LYS A 29 17.46 -1.67 3.46
C LYS A 29 18.49 -1.00 2.55
N GLU A 30 19.78 -1.16 2.85
CA GLU A 30 20.83 -0.60 2.02
C GLU A 30 20.89 -1.25 0.64
N ASN A 31 20.72 -2.58 0.56
CA ASN A 31 20.66 -3.31 -0.69
C ASN A 31 19.42 -2.91 -1.51
N TYR A 32 18.25 -2.76 -0.86
CA TYR A 32 17.04 -2.24 -1.49
C TYR A 32 17.24 -0.84 -2.07
N ASN A 33 17.80 0.07 -1.29
CA ASN A 33 18.07 1.43 -1.73
C ASN A 33 19.10 1.47 -2.88
N ARG A 34 20.05 0.53 -2.91
CA ARG A 34 21.06 0.40 -3.97
C ARG A 34 20.50 -0.27 -5.23
N ALA A 35 19.67 -1.30 -5.08
CA ALA A 35 19.03 -2.03 -6.19
C ALA A 35 17.87 -1.25 -6.86
N ARG A 36 17.46 -0.12 -6.29
CA ARG A 36 16.30 0.67 -6.69
C ARG A 36 16.46 1.43 -8.01
N LYS A 37 17.06 0.81 -9.02
CA LYS A 37 16.83 1.22 -10.40
C LYS A 37 15.47 0.69 -10.82
N LEU A 38 14.45 1.53 -10.64
CA LEU A 38 13.10 1.22 -11.13
C LEU A 38 13.17 0.85 -12.61
N PRO A 39 12.57 -0.27 -13.04
CA PRO A 39 12.64 -0.70 -14.42
C PRO A 39 12.21 0.43 -15.37
N SER A 40 13.06 0.80 -16.30
CA SER A 40 12.86 1.96 -17.19
C SER A 40 11.71 1.79 -18.20
N HIS A 41 11.22 0.56 -18.36
CA HIS A 41 10.15 0.23 -19.31
C HIS A 41 8.73 0.49 -18.79
N PHE A 42 8.56 0.74 -17.48
CA PHE A 42 7.24 1.06 -16.92
C PHE A 42 6.89 2.54 -17.11
N ARG A 43 5.62 2.79 -17.43
CA ARG A 43 5.06 4.13 -17.40
C ARG A 43 4.98 4.63 -15.96
N ARG A 44 5.42 5.86 -15.72
CA ARG A 44 5.31 6.51 -14.41
C ARG A 44 4.19 7.55 -14.44
N PRO A 45 3.13 7.42 -13.64
CA PRO A 45 2.17 8.50 -13.45
C PRO A 45 2.84 9.66 -12.69
N VAL A 46 2.27 10.86 -12.84
CA VAL A 46 2.75 12.06 -12.14
C VAL A 46 1.75 12.39 -11.03
N PHE A 47 2.26 12.53 -9.81
CA PHE A 47 1.43 12.94 -8.68
C PHE A 47 1.19 14.45 -8.73
N ASP A 48 -0.07 14.86 -8.75
CA ASP A 48 -0.47 16.25 -8.65
C ASP A 48 -1.03 16.52 -7.24
N PRO A 49 -0.29 17.21 -6.37
CA PRO A 49 -0.74 17.51 -5.01
C PRO A 49 -1.99 18.38 -4.94
N LYS A 50 -2.33 19.10 -6.02
CA LYS A 50 -3.56 19.91 -6.08
C LYS A 50 -4.83 19.05 -6.13
N ARG A 51 -4.71 17.78 -6.51
CA ARG A 51 -5.85 16.83 -6.59
C ARG A 51 -6.17 16.15 -5.27
N THR A 52 -5.47 16.46 -4.19
CA THR A 52 -5.75 15.94 -2.84
C THR A 52 -6.98 16.60 -2.19
N THR A 53 -7.48 17.72 -2.75
CA THR A 53 -8.76 18.27 -2.33
C THR A 53 -9.88 17.45 -2.95
N LEU A 54 -10.56 16.67 -2.13
CA LEU A 54 -11.67 15.84 -2.57
C LEU A 54 -12.98 16.63 -2.58
N SER A 55 -13.93 16.19 -3.41
CA SER A 55 -15.32 16.68 -3.31
C SER A 55 -15.95 16.22 -2.01
N GLU A 56 -16.86 17.02 -1.47
CA GLU A 56 -17.62 16.70 -0.26
C GLU A 56 -18.27 15.29 -0.35
N LYS A 57 -18.77 14.94 -1.51
CA LYS A 57 -19.36 13.60 -1.75
C LYS A 57 -18.38 12.46 -1.55
N LEU A 58 -17.12 12.59 -1.99
CA LEU A 58 -16.11 11.55 -1.80
C LEU A 58 -15.60 11.52 -0.36
N GLU A 59 -15.49 12.67 0.31
CA GLU A 59 -15.17 12.72 1.74
C GLU A 59 -16.26 12.07 2.59
N GLN A 60 -17.53 12.34 2.30
CA GLN A 60 -18.67 11.69 2.97
C GLN A 60 -18.68 10.19 2.71
N TYR A 61 -18.45 9.76 1.48
CA TYR A 61 -18.32 8.33 1.15
C TYR A 61 -17.22 7.66 1.97
N TRP A 62 -16.04 8.30 2.08
CA TRP A 62 -14.91 7.79 2.86
C TRP A 62 -15.24 7.70 4.36
N THR A 63 -15.72 8.80 4.93
CA THR A 63 -15.88 8.92 6.39
C THR A 63 -17.17 8.30 6.91
N GLN A 64 -18.29 8.42 6.20
CA GLN A 64 -19.61 8.02 6.66
C GLN A 64 -20.03 6.65 6.13
N GLU A 65 -19.87 6.41 4.82
CA GLU A 65 -20.29 5.12 4.26
C GLU A 65 -19.25 4.02 4.47
N ARG A 66 -17.95 4.36 4.38
CA ARG A 66 -16.84 3.42 4.60
C ARG A 66 -16.33 3.42 6.05
N CYS A 67 -16.76 4.36 6.87
CA CYS A 67 -16.38 4.52 8.28
C CYS A 67 -14.86 4.60 8.49
N LEU A 68 -14.13 5.23 7.56
CA LEU A 68 -12.69 5.34 7.59
C LEU A 68 -12.25 6.68 8.20
N ALA A 69 -11.12 6.67 8.89
CA ALA A 69 -10.58 7.88 9.48
C ALA A 69 -10.24 8.93 8.41
N GLN A 70 -10.72 10.17 8.59
CA GLN A 70 -10.50 11.26 7.64
C GLN A 70 -9.00 11.56 7.43
N ARG A 71 -8.17 11.46 8.48
CA ARG A 71 -6.72 11.66 8.40
C ARG A 71 -6.05 10.82 7.31
N LEU A 72 -6.57 9.60 7.05
CA LEU A 72 -5.99 8.70 6.06
C LEU A 72 -6.11 9.22 4.62
N LEU A 73 -7.00 10.16 4.33
CA LEU A 73 -7.06 10.81 3.02
C LEU A 73 -5.74 11.52 2.70
N ALA A 74 -5.19 12.22 3.69
CA ALA A 74 -3.89 12.90 3.56
C ALA A 74 -2.71 11.92 3.68
N ASP A 75 -2.73 11.04 4.69
CA ASP A 75 -1.65 10.08 4.97
C ASP A 75 -1.38 9.17 3.77
N LEU A 76 -2.43 8.69 3.12
CA LEU A 76 -2.39 7.82 1.95
C LEU A 76 -2.38 8.59 0.62
N ARG A 77 -2.37 9.92 0.66
CA ARG A 77 -2.38 10.80 -0.51
C ARG A 77 -3.50 10.42 -1.50
N ILE A 78 -4.71 10.20 -0.97
CA ILE A 78 -5.89 9.91 -1.78
C ILE A 78 -6.21 11.14 -2.62
N THR A 79 -6.53 10.92 -3.90
CA THR A 79 -6.90 12.00 -4.83
C THR A 79 -8.22 11.71 -5.52
N GLU A 80 -8.76 12.70 -6.21
CA GLU A 80 -9.97 12.60 -7.00
C GLU A 80 -9.69 12.98 -8.45
N GLU A 81 -10.16 12.18 -9.40
CA GLU A 81 -9.98 12.45 -10.82
C GLU A 81 -11.17 11.95 -11.63
N ARG A 82 -11.54 12.74 -12.67
CA ARG A 82 -12.49 12.28 -13.69
C ARG A 82 -11.72 11.54 -14.78
N VAL A 83 -12.03 10.27 -14.95
CA VAL A 83 -11.38 9.42 -15.96
C VAL A 83 -12.39 8.60 -16.73
N ARG A 84 -12.05 8.31 -17.99
CA ARG A 84 -12.85 7.41 -18.82
C ARG A 84 -12.52 5.97 -18.44
N LEU A 85 -13.51 5.27 -17.89
CA LEU A 85 -13.36 3.88 -17.48
C LEU A 85 -13.78 2.93 -18.60
N PRO A 86 -13.02 1.85 -18.84
CA PRO A 86 -13.32 0.88 -19.89
C PRO A 86 -14.70 0.25 -19.75
N GLU A 87 -15.09 -0.13 -18.52
CA GLU A 87 -16.35 -0.84 -18.25
C GLU A 87 -17.59 -0.04 -18.64
N SER A 88 -17.60 1.25 -18.38
CA SER A 88 -18.73 2.13 -18.71
C SER A 88 -18.56 2.86 -20.04
N SER A 89 -17.34 2.92 -20.56
CA SER A 89 -16.95 3.75 -21.71
C SER A 89 -17.27 5.24 -21.53
N LYS A 90 -17.48 5.69 -20.27
CA LYS A 90 -17.82 7.07 -19.89
C LYS A 90 -16.78 7.65 -18.94
N GLU A 91 -16.76 8.98 -18.87
CA GLU A 91 -16.04 9.66 -17.81
C GLU A 91 -16.80 9.52 -16.48
N GLU A 92 -16.11 8.99 -15.50
CA GLU A 92 -16.62 8.86 -14.14
C GLU A 92 -15.70 9.57 -13.16
N ASN A 93 -16.29 10.12 -12.11
CA ASN A 93 -15.54 10.67 -11.01
C ASN A 93 -15.02 9.52 -10.14
N CYS A 94 -13.72 9.46 -9.94
CA CYS A 94 -13.05 8.34 -9.29
C CYS A 94 -12.27 8.80 -8.07
N LEU A 95 -12.35 8.03 -7.03
CA LEU A 95 -11.39 8.02 -5.95
C LEU A 95 -10.14 7.29 -6.44
N CYS A 96 -8.98 7.91 -6.21
CA CYS A 96 -7.70 7.43 -6.72
C CYS A 96 -6.84 6.94 -5.55
N PHE A 97 -6.52 5.66 -5.55
CA PHE A 97 -5.52 5.09 -4.68
C PHE A 97 -4.16 5.21 -5.35
N ASN A 98 -3.28 6.01 -4.76
CA ASN A 98 -1.96 6.28 -5.28
C ASN A 98 -0.93 5.36 -4.63
N TYR A 99 -0.24 4.55 -5.44
CA TYR A 99 0.73 3.55 -5.01
C TYR A 99 2.12 4.17 -5.04
N PHE A 100 2.68 4.36 -3.86
CA PHE A 100 4.01 4.92 -3.69
C PHE A 100 5.02 3.85 -3.28
N GLU A 101 6.26 4.05 -3.71
CA GLU A 101 7.43 3.33 -3.24
C GLU A 101 8.57 4.33 -3.05
N GLY A 102 9.04 4.43 -1.80
CA GLY A 102 10.07 5.39 -1.40
C GLY A 102 9.73 6.82 -1.80
N GLY A 103 8.48 7.23 -1.63
CA GLY A 103 8.00 8.57 -1.96
C GLY A 103 7.76 8.83 -3.45
N THR A 104 8.05 7.87 -4.34
CA THR A 104 7.78 7.99 -5.79
C THR A 104 6.45 7.36 -6.13
N LEU A 105 5.61 8.06 -6.90
CA LEU A 105 4.35 7.49 -7.41
C LEU A 105 4.66 6.45 -8.50
N ILE A 106 4.26 5.22 -8.26
CA ILE A 106 4.51 4.08 -9.15
C ILE A 106 3.28 3.77 -10.00
N ASN A 107 2.10 3.79 -9.39
CA ASN A 107 0.84 3.50 -10.05
C ASN A 107 -0.32 4.25 -9.40
N THR A 108 -1.46 4.31 -10.08
CA THR A 108 -2.72 4.82 -9.52
C THR A 108 -3.83 3.87 -9.91
N LYS A 109 -4.66 3.49 -8.94
CA LYS A 109 -5.89 2.74 -9.14
C LYS A 109 -7.08 3.67 -9.00
N TYR A 110 -7.83 3.78 -10.07
CA TYR A 110 -9.05 4.57 -10.16
C TYR A 110 -10.23 3.70 -9.74
N ARG A 111 -11.10 4.22 -8.90
CA ARG A 111 -12.33 3.53 -8.51
C ARG A 111 -13.51 4.48 -8.57
N SER A 112 -14.50 4.15 -9.37
CA SER A 112 -15.76 4.90 -9.43
C SER A 112 -16.74 4.44 -8.34
N GLY A 113 -17.77 5.26 -8.09
CA GLY A 113 -18.88 4.90 -7.20
C GLY A 113 -19.69 3.67 -7.64
N ARG A 114 -19.58 3.29 -8.91
CA ARG A 114 -20.20 2.08 -9.49
C ARG A 114 -19.36 0.83 -9.34
N LYS A 115 -18.22 0.92 -8.65
CA LYS A 115 -17.23 -0.16 -8.50
C LYS A 115 -16.56 -0.57 -9.81
N HIS A 116 -16.45 0.35 -10.78
CA HIS A 116 -15.57 0.17 -11.92
C HIS A 116 -14.14 0.53 -11.52
N PHE A 117 -13.18 -0.22 -12.05
CA PHE A 117 -11.78 -0.08 -11.66
C PHE A 117 -10.89 0.04 -12.88
N MET A 118 -9.84 0.83 -12.76
CA MET A 118 -8.78 0.90 -13.74
C MET A 118 -7.46 1.24 -13.05
N MET A 119 -6.37 0.63 -13.49
CA MET A 119 -5.01 1.06 -13.13
C MET A 119 -4.35 1.75 -14.32
N VAL A 120 -3.32 2.55 -14.06
CA VAL A 120 -2.58 3.21 -15.15
C VAL A 120 -1.95 2.16 -16.05
N LYS A 121 -2.36 2.15 -17.32
CA LYS A 121 -1.87 1.19 -18.30
C LYS A 121 -0.36 1.31 -18.50
N GLY A 122 0.34 0.20 -18.38
CA GLY A 122 1.80 0.14 -18.53
C GLY A 122 2.58 0.61 -17.29
N ALA A 123 1.91 0.99 -16.19
CA ALA A 123 2.57 1.22 -14.92
C ALA A 123 2.88 -0.11 -14.22
N GLU A 124 3.88 -0.09 -13.36
CA GLU A 124 4.28 -1.25 -12.57
C GLU A 124 3.23 -1.60 -11.52
N LEU A 125 3.00 -2.89 -11.30
CA LEU A 125 2.17 -3.36 -10.19
C LEU A 125 3.03 -3.51 -8.95
N ILE A 126 2.62 -2.86 -7.89
CA ILE A 126 3.25 -2.96 -6.56
C ILE A 126 2.16 -3.13 -5.50
N PRO A 127 2.45 -3.64 -4.30
CA PRO A 127 1.52 -3.60 -3.18
C PRO A 127 1.16 -2.15 -2.83
N TYR A 128 -0.09 -1.92 -2.48
CA TYR A 128 -0.50 -0.64 -1.92
C TYR A 128 0.12 -0.44 -0.54
N ASN A 129 0.65 0.75 -0.28
CA ASN A 129 1.32 1.11 0.97
C ASN A 129 2.56 0.27 1.30
N ILE A 130 3.31 -0.17 0.30
CA ILE A 130 4.45 -1.09 0.44
C ILE A 130 5.54 -0.58 1.39
N ASP A 131 5.78 0.74 1.43
CA ASP A 131 6.79 1.32 2.30
C ASP A 131 6.51 1.08 3.80
N ALA A 132 5.26 0.80 4.16
CA ALA A 132 4.86 0.60 5.55
C ALA A 132 5.42 -0.70 6.19
N VAL A 133 5.87 -1.65 5.38
CA VAL A 133 6.33 -2.96 5.85
C VAL A 133 7.85 -3.14 5.80
N LEU A 134 8.59 -2.11 5.36
CA LEU A 134 10.06 -2.17 5.29
C LEU A 134 10.75 -2.40 6.64
N ASP A 135 10.11 -1.98 7.72
CA ASP A 135 10.69 -1.92 9.07
C ASP A 135 9.91 -2.75 10.10
N THR A 136 8.96 -3.56 9.64
CA THR A 136 8.09 -4.32 10.53
C THR A 136 8.43 -5.82 10.49
N PRO A 137 8.37 -6.52 11.64
CA PRO A 137 8.60 -7.97 11.68
C PRO A 137 7.42 -8.79 11.15
N GLU A 138 6.28 -8.16 10.99
CA GLU A 138 5.02 -8.75 10.52
C GLU A 138 4.24 -7.72 9.71
N CYS A 139 3.37 -8.18 8.83
CA CYS A 139 2.44 -7.31 8.12
C CYS A 139 1.07 -7.97 7.94
N ILE A 140 0.07 -7.12 7.72
CA ILE A 140 -1.27 -7.54 7.32
C ILE A 140 -1.39 -7.34 5.81
N ILE A 141 -1.75 -8.39 5.08
CA ILE A 141 -2.02 -8.33 3.65
C ILE A 141 -3.52 -8.43 3.43
N THR A 142 -4.09 -7.47 2.72
CA THR A 142 -5.51 -7.41 2.38
C THR A 142 -5.74 -7.53 0.87
N GLU A 143 -6.98 -7.84 0.45
CA GLU A 143 -7.32 -7.90 -0.97
C GLU A 143 -7.55 -6.51 -1.58
N GLY A 144 -7.92 -5.52 -0.79
CA GLY A 144 -8.31 -4.21 -1.28
C GLY A 144 -7.80 -3.06 -0.43
N GLU A 145 -7.70 -1.89 -1.06
CA GLU A 145 -7.19 -0.67 -0.44
C GLU A 145 -8.10 -0.16 0.69
N PHE A 146 -9.43 -0.37 0.57
CA PHE A 146 -10.37 -0.03 1.64
C PHE A 146 -10.20 -0.90 2.86
N ASP A 147 -9.90 -2.19 2.67
CA ASP A 147 -9.67 -3.12 3.76
C ASP A 147 -8.38 -2.75 4.49
N ALA A 148 -7.32 -2.40 3.73
CA ALA A 148 -6.09 -1.86 4.31
C ALA A 148 -6.38 -0.58 5.12
N ALA A 149 -7.14 0.36 4.55
CA ALA A 149 -7.51 1.61 5.24
C ALA A 149 -8.36 1.36 6.50
N ALA A 150 -9.18 0.31 6.53
CA ALA A 150 -9.94 -0.07 7.71
C ALA A 150 -9.02 -0.48 8.88
N PHE A 151 -8.01 -1.33 8.62
CA PHE A 151 -6.99 -1.65 9.62
C PHE A 151 -6.20 -0.41 10.07
N MET A 152 -5.86 0.49 9.15
CA MET A 152 -5.16 1.73 9.48
C MET A 152 -6.04 2.68 10.31
N THR A 153 -7.36 2.65 10.12
CA THR A 153 -8.32 3.43 10.92
C THR A 153 -8.25 3.05 12.39
N VAL A 154 -8.10 1.77 12.70
CA VAL A 154 -7.98 1.25 14.07
C VAL A 154 -6.53 1.23 14.59
N GLY A 155 -5.60 1.87 13.88
CA GLY A 155 -4.25 2.14 14.36
C GLY A 155 -3.16 1.18 13.88
N ARG A 156 -3.48 0.14 13.08
CA ARG A 156 -2.45 -0.68 12.44
C ARG A 156 -1.78 0.12 11.32
N LYS A 157 -0.44 0.04 11.24
CA LYS A 157 0.34 0.77 10.23
C LYS A 157 1.00 -0.18 9.22
N ASP A 158 1.27 -1.38 9.63
CA ASP A 158 1.93 -2.48 8.94
C ASP A 158 0.96 -3.21 7.99
N VAL A 159 0.23 -2.48 7.19
CA VAL A 159 -0.83 -3.03 6.33
C VAL A 159 -0.57 -2.68 4.88
N ILE A 160 -0.65 -3.68 4.03
CA ILE A 160 -0.58 -3.53 2.56
C ILE A 160 -1.80 -4.16 1.92
N SER A 161 -2.08 -3.82 0.67
CA SER A 161 -3.04 -4.59 -0.13
C SER A 161 -2.47 -4.98 -1.49
N VAL A 162 -2.99 -6.10 -2.02
CA VAL A 162 -2.65 -6.54 -3.37
C VAL A 162 -3.34 -5.65 -4.42
N PRO A 163 -2.66 -5.26 -5.51
CA PRO A 163 -3.18 -4.25 -6.43
C PRO A 163 -4.36 -4.74 -7.28
N ALA A 164 -4.42 -6.03 -7.59
CA ALA A 164 -5.39 -6.59 -8.55
C ALA A 164 -6.27 -7.70 -7.96
N GLY A 165 -6.34 -7.81 -6.63
CA GLY A 165 -7.07 -8.87 -5.92
C GLY A 165 -6.31 -10.18 -5.82
N ALA A 166 -6.74 -11.07 -4.91
CA ALA A 166 -6.02 -12.30 -4.56
C ALA A 166 -5.93 -13.35 -5.68
N GLN A 167 -6.79 -13.26 -6.68
CA GLN A 167 -6.80 -14.21 -7.82
C GLN A 167 -5.87 -13.79 -8.98
N SER A 168 -5.19 -12.66 -8.86
CA SER A 168 -4.27 -12.20 -9.89
C SER A 168 -2.96 -12.99 -9.86
N ASN A 169 -2.25 -13.02 -11.00
CA ASN A 169 -0.89 -13.53 -11.04
C ASN A 169 0.01 -12.68 -10.13
N LEU A 170 0.70 -13.32 -9.18
CA LEU A 170 1.53 -12.67 -8.16
C LEU A 170 3.01 -12.54 -8.55
N ASN A 171 3.40 -12.83 -9.80
CA ASN A 171 4.80 -12.75 -10.25
C ASN A 171 5.43 -11.36 -10.04
N TRP A 172 4.61 -10.31 -9.92
CA TRP A 172 5.07 -8.96 -9.58
C TRP A 172 5.57 -8.85 -8.13
N MET A 173 5.24 -9.82 -7.25
CA MET A 173 5.69 -9.82 -5.86
C MET A 173 7.16 -10.25 -5.70
N ASP A 174 7.72 -10.99 -6.64
CA ASP A 174 9.07 -11.57 -6.52
C ASP A 174 10.12 -10.51 -6.14
N ARG A 175 9.98 -9.32 -6.68
CA ARG A 175 10.87 -8.20 -6.39
C ARG A 175 10.80 -7.72 -4.92
N PHE A 176 9.71 -8.00 -4.23
CA PHE A 176 9.48 -7.54 -2.85
C PHE A 176 9.81 -8.59 -1.81
N VAL A 177 9.87 -9.88 -2.19
CA VAL A 177 10.11 -10.99 -1.26
C VAL A 177 11.43 -10.82 -0.50
N GLU A 178 12.50 -10.42 -1.18
CA GLU A 178 13.81 -10.27 -0.55
C GLU A 178 14.01 -8.93 0.17
N SER A 179 13.20 -7.94 -0.13
CA SER A 179 13.39 -6.57 0.38
C SER A 179 12.39 -6.16 1.45
N HIS A 180 11.21 -6.80 1.51
CA HIS A 180 10.11 -6.39 2.38
C HIS A 180 9.58 -7.53 3.26
N PHE A 181 9.84 -8.79 2.88
CA PHE A 181 9.37 -9.99 3.59
C PHE A 181 10.56 -10.96 3.88
#